data_8f96f47ff13744fc9796255d11d3fda9
#
_entry.id   8f96f47ff13744fc9796255d11d3fda9
#
_cell.length_a   1.000
_cell.length_b   1.000
_cell.length_c   1.000
_cell.angle_alpha   90.00
_cell.angle_beta   90.00
_cell.angle_gamma   90.00
#
_symmetry.space_group_name_H-M   'P 1'
#
loop_
_entity.id
_entity.type
_entity.pdbx_description
1 polymer ?
#
loop_
_entity_poly.entity_id
_entity_poly.type
_entity_poly.pdbx_seq_one_letter_code
_entity_poly.pdbx_strand_id
1 'polypeptide(L)'
;MSWHEVPGAEALGDDEAMGLVLKERPVALVRSGGAWHALHNVCTHQFALLSEGYIEDGCIECPLHQGRFELATGAPKAPPVTEPVPVYPVKSENGKVYVDLPD
;
A
#
# COMPACT_ATOMS: atom_id res chain seq x y z
N MET A 1 -15.85 9.99 2.41
CA MET A 1 -14.42 9.89 2.76
C MET A 1 -14.28 9.93 4.25
N SER A 2 -13.54 8.98 4.80
CA SER A 2 -13.39 8.93 6.25
C SER A 2 -12.02 8.36 6.62
N TRP A 3 -11.43 8.93 7.67
CA TRP A 3 -10.15 8.52 8.18
C TRP A 3 -10.29 7.34 9.13
N HIS A 4 -9.51 6.30 8.89
CA HIS A 4 -9.51 5.09 9.70
C HIS A 4 -8.14 4.88 10.29
N GLU A 5 -8.06 4.68 11.59
CA GLU A 5 -6.80 4.40 12.25
C GLU A 5 -6.29 3.02 11.87
N VAL A 6 -4.97 2.90 11.68
CA VAL A 6 -4.32 1.62 11.40
C VAL A 6 -3.62 1.16 12.67
N PRO A 7 -4.20 0.19 13.40
CA PRO A 7 -3.56 -0.31 14.63
C PRO A 7 -2.22 -0.97 14.30
N GLY A 8 -1.22 -0.73 15.13
CA GLY A 8 0.09 -1.36 14.97
C GLY A 8 0.98 -0.74 13.91
N ALA A 9 0.55 0.35 13.28
CA ALA A 9 1.34 0.97 12.21
C ALA A 9 2.70 1.43 12.71
N GLU A 10 2.81 1.84 13.97
CA GLU A 10 4.06 2.33 14.55
C GLU A 10 5.15 1.27 14.59
N ALA A 11 4.80 -0.01 14.48
CA ALA A 11 5.79 -1.08 14.46
C ALA A 11 6.43 -1.28 13.08
N LEU A 12 5.90 -0.61 12.05
CA LEU A 12 6.36 -0.79 10.68
C LEU A 12 7.66 -0.03 10.46
N GLY A 13 8.69 -0.74 10.01
CA GLY A 13 9.97 -0.13 9.69
C GLY A 13 10.00 0.41 8.27
N ASP A 14 11.14 1.04 7.91
CA ASP A 14 11.28 1.59 6.55
C ASP A 14 11.36 0.44 5.54
N ASP A 15 10.76 0.64 4.37
CA ASP A 15 10.65 -0.36 3.31
C ASP A 15 9.92 -1.64 3.76
N GLU A 16 8.94 -1.46 4.64
CA GLU A 16 8.08 -2.55 5.09
C GLU A 16 6.62 -2.27 4.74
N ALA A 17 5.86 -3.34 4.58
CA ALA A 17 4.45 -3.26 4.30
C ALA A 17 3.67 -4.14 5.25
N MET A 18 2.45 -3.73 5.58
CA MET A 18 1.52 -4.55 6.32
C MET A 18 0.18 -4.58 5.60
N GLY A 19 -0.44 -5.75 5.57
CA GLY A 19 -1.77 -5.91 5.00
C GLY A 19 -2.82 -5.92 6.09
N LEU A 20 -3.95 -5.27 5.83
CA LEU A 20 -5.06 -5.26 6.77
C LEU A 20 -6.35 -5.01 6.02
N VAL A 21 -7.47 -5.17 6.71
CA VAL A 21 -8.77 -4.86 6.14
C VAL A 21 -9.35 -3.67 6.90
N LEU A 22 -9.67 -2.61 6.16
CA LEU A 22 -10.32 -1.44 6.70
C LEU A 22 -11.62 -1.22 5.93
N LYS A 23 -12.72 -1.13 6.65
CA LYS A 23 -14.03 -0.91 6.03
C LYS A 23 -14.27 -1.90 4.88
N GLU A 24 -13.98 -3.17 5.15
CA GLU A 24 -14.15 -4.29 4.20
C GLU A 24 -13.28 -4.19 2.95
N ARG A 25 -12.26 -3.33 2.97
CA ARG A 25 -11.32 -3.20 1.85
C ARG A 25 -9.96 -3.74 2.24
N PRO A 26 -9.33 -4.54 1.38
CA PRO A 26 -7.95 -4.97 1.62
C PRO A 26 -7.02 -3.79 1.35
N VAL A 27 -6.23 -3.42 2.35
CA VAL A 27 -5.34 -2.26 2.29
C VAL A 27 -3.92 -2.70 2.60
N ALA A 28 -2.97 -2.21 1.83
CA ALA A 28 -1.55 -2.33 2.15
C ALA A 28 -1.07 -0.98 2.66
N LEU A 29 -0.54 -0.96 3.88
CA LEU A 29 0.11 0.22 4.42
C LEU A 29 1.60 0.01 4.30
N VAL A 30 2.30 0.98 3.72
CA VAL A 30 3.72 0.88 3.43
C VAL A 30 4.43 2.08 4.02
N ARG A 31 5.59 1.84 4.62
CA ARG A 31 6.49 2.89 5.04
C ARG A 31 7.75 2.80 4.20
N SER A 32 8.09 3.86 3.49
CA SER A 32 9.26 3.86 2.62
C SER A 32 9.80 5.28 2.47
N GLY A 33 11.11 5.44 2.62
CA GLY A 33 11.76 6.75 2.51
C GLY A 33 11.27 7.73 3.55
N GLY A 34 10.82 7.27 4.70
CA GLY A 34 10.27 8.12 5.74
C GLY A 34 8.84 8.58 5.49
N ALA A 35 8.21 8.14 4.39
CA ALA A 35 6.84 8.52 4.04
C ALA A 35 5.91 7.32 4.19
N TRP A 36 4.64 7.62 4.45
CA TRP A 36 3.59 6.61 4.52
C TRP A 36 2.83 6.54 3.22
N HIS A 37 2.49 5.33 2.79
CA HIS A 37 1.68 5.09 1.60
C HIS A 37 0.62 4.05 1.90
N ALA A 38 -0.56 4.21 1.33
CA ALA A 38 -1.61 3.20 1.44
C ALA A 38 -2.18 2.94 0.06
N LEU A 39 -2.40 1.67 -0.25
CA LEU A 39 -2.96 1.29 -1.54
C LEU A 39 -3.80 0.03 -1.39
N HIS A 40 -4.59 -0.23 -2.43
CA HIS A 40 -5.38 -1.46 -2.48
C HIS A 40 -4.44 -2.65 -2.49
N ASN A 41 -4.66 -3.62 -1.60
CA ASN A 41 -3.68 -4.68 -1.36
C ASN A 41 -3.73 -5.83 -2.36
N VAL A 42 -4.61 -5.77 -3.34
CA VAL A 42 -4.71 -6.84 -4.33
C VAL A 42 -4.11 -6.35 -5.65
N CYS A 43 -3.17 -7.12 -6.18
CA CYS A 43 -2.54 -6.82 -7.46
C CYS A 43 -3.59 -6.80 -8.57
N THR A 44 -3.51 -5.80 -9.47
CA THR A 44 -4.47 -5.68 -10.57
C THR A 44 -4.31 -6.77 -11.62
N HIS A 45 -3.17 -7.44 -11.63
CA HIS A 45 -2.86 -8.49 -12.59
C HIS A 45 -3.42 -9.85 -12.16
N GLN A 46 -3.23 -10.21 -10.89
CA GLN A 46 -3.70 -11.48 -10.33
C GLN A 46 -3.97 -11.33 -8.85
N PHE A 47 -4.69 -12.31 -8.28
CA PHE A 47 -4.94 -12.32 -6.85
C PHE A 47 -3.65 -12.62 -6.10
N ALA A 48 -2.96 -11.57 -5.73
CA ALA A 48 -1.79 -11.63 -4.89
C ALA A 48 -1.84 -10.43 -3.98
N LEU A 49 -1.39 -10.60 -2.74
CA LEU A 49 -1.37 -9.50 -1.78
C LEU A 49 -0.07 -8.72 -1.95
N LEU A 50 -0.19 -7.43 -2.28
CA LEU A 50 0.98 -6.58 -2.46
C LEU A 50 1.80 -6.47 -1.18
N SER A 51 1.14 -6.56 -0.02
CA SER A 51 1.85 -6.51 1.27
C SER A 51 2.80 -7.67 1.48
N GLU A 52 2.70 -8.74 0.69
CA GLU A 52 3.63 -9.87 0.74
C GLU A 52 4.77 -9.75 -0.25
N GLY A 53 4.78 -8.67 -1.04
CA GLY A 53 5.83 -8.43 -2.02
C GLY A 53 6.99 -7.63 -1.44
N TYR A 54 7.75 -7.03 -2.33
CA TYR A 54 8.97 -6.30 -1.96
C TYR A 54 8.82 -4.82 -2.22
N ILE A 55 9.46 -4.00 -1.38
CA ILE A 55 9.49 -2.55 -1.54
C ILE A 55 10.92 -2.17 -1.96
N GLU A 56 11.04 -1.48 -3.12
CA GLU A 56 12.33 -1.05 -3.63
C GLU A 56 12.14 0.15 -4.54
N ASP A 57 13.00 1.15 -4.41
CA ASP A 57 13.02 2.33 -5.30
C ASP A 57 11.67 3.02 -5.42
N GLY A 58 10.95 3.13 -4.31
CA GLY A 58 9.65 3.82 -4.30
C GLY A 58 8.52 3.04 -4.95
N CYS A 59 8.73 1.73 -5.18
CA CYS A 59 7.74 0.85 -5.77
C CYS A 59 7.45 -0.33 -4.86
N ILE A 60 6.28 -0.93 -5.03
CA ILE A 60 5.96 -2.21 -4.41
C ILE A 60 5.86 -3.26 -5.52
N GLU A 61 6.57 -4.37 -5.33
CA GLU A 61 6.61 -5.45 -6.31
C GLU A 61 5.63 -6.54 -5.93
N CYS A 62 4.77 -6.91 -6.88
CA CYS A 62 3.83 -8.01 -6.69
C CYS A 62 4.60 -9.32 -6.52
N PRO A 63 4.24 -10.16 -5.54
CA PRO A 63 4.95 -11.43 -5.34
C PRO A 63 4.76 -12.42 -6.48
N LEU A 64 3.75 -12.22 -7.34
CA LEU A 64 3.54 -13.03 -8.52
C LEU A 64 4.00 -12.26 -9.75
N HIS A 65 4.91 -12.86 -10.53
CA HIS A 65 5.38 -12.32 -11.81
C HIS A 65 6.15 -11.00 -11.71
N GLN A 66 6.42 -10.50 -10.50
CA GLN A 66 7.29 -9.35 -10.27
C GLN A 66 6.84 -8.04 -10.92
N GLY A 67 5.53 -7.86 -11.12
CA GLY A 67 4.99 -6.58 -11.56
C GLY A 67 5.19 -5.52 -10.48
N ARG A 68 5.41 -4.28 -10.87
CA ARG A 68 5.68 -3.18 -9.92
C ARG A 68 4.68 -2.05 -10.06
N PHE A 69 4.35 -1.44 -8.92
CA PHE A 69 3.52 -0.25 -8.85
C PHE A 69 4.27 0.84 -8.09
N GLU A 70 4.14 2.07 -8.56
CA GLU A 70 4.69 3.21 -7.84
C GLU A 70 3.86 3.47 -6.59
N LEU A 71 4.53 3.61 -5.43
CA LEU A 71 3.83 3.80 -4.16
C LEU A 71 3.04 5.10 -4.10
N ALA A 72 3.58 6.17 -4.68
CA ALA A 72 2.95 7.49 -4.58
C ALA A 72 1.69 7.61 -5.42
N THR A 73 1.60 6.92 -6.55
CA THR A 73 0.51 7.09 -7.51
C THR A 73 -0.27 5.83 -7.81
N GLY A 74 0.30 4.66 -7.54
CA GLY A 74 -0.27 3.38 -7.93
C GLY A 74 -0.02 3.03 -9.39
N ALA A 75 0.75 3.84 -10.11
CA ALA A 75 0.98 3.62 -11.54
C ALA A 75 1.79 2.33 -11.77
N PRO A 76 1.45 1.56 -12.81
CA PRO A 76 2.22 0.36 -13.14
C PRO A 76 3.59 0.77 -13.68
N LYS A 77 4.66 0.17 -13.16
CA LYS A 77 6.03 0.50 -13.52
C LYS A 77 6.80 -0.65 -14.15
N ALA A 78 6.31 -1.87 -14.04
CA ALA A 78 6.97 -3.01 -14.66
C ALA A 78 5.94 -4.07 -15.04
N PRO A 79 6.11 -4.69 -16.23
CA PRO A 79 5.19 -5.75 -16.63
C PRO A 79 5.29 -6.93 -15.65
N PRO A 80 4.25 -7.77 -15.55
CA PRO A 80 3.08 -7.80 -16.42
C PRO A 80 1.94 -6.87 -16.00
N VAL A 81 2.12 -6.03 -14.96
CA VAL A 81 1.02 -5.13 -14.55
C VAL A 81 0.91 -3.97 -15.55
N THR A 82 -0.32 -3.68 -15.96
CA THR A 82 -0.61 -2.63 -16.95
C THR A 82 -1.65 -1.63 -16.43
N GLU A 83 -2.33 -1.94 -15.34
CA GLU A 83 -3.36 -1.07 -14.78
C GLU A 83 -2.94 -0.56 -13.42
N PRO A 84 -3.22 0.71 -13.10
CA PRO A 84 -2.85 1.24 -11.79
C PRO A 84 -3.64 0.59 -10.68
N VAL A 85 -3.04 0.56 -9.49
CA VAL A 85 -3.73 0.13 -8.28
C VAL A 85 -4.22 1.39 -7.55
N PRO A 86 -5.43 1.36 -6.96
CA PRO A 86 -5.90 2.51 -6.19
C PRO A 86 -4.98 2.84 -5.02
N VAL A 87 -4.74 4.13 -4.82
CA VAL A 87 -3.99 4.62 -3.66
C VAL A 87 -4.91 5.46 -2.79
N TYR A 88 -4.61 5.50 -1.50
CA TYR A 88 -5.43 6.22 -0.52
C TYR A 88 -4.58 7.23 0.23
N PRO A 89 -5.14 8.39 0.58
CA PRO A 89 -4.42 9.36 1.41
C PRO A 89 -4.08 8.79 2.77
N VAL A 90 -2.92 9.16 3.29
CA VAL A 90 -2.45 8.73 4.61
C VAL A 90 -2.01 9.96 5.37
N LYS A 91 -2.29 9.98 6.67
CA LYS A 91 -1.74 11.00 7.56
C LYS A 91 -1.25 10.35 8.84
N SER A 92 -0.31 11.02 9.49
CA SER A 92 0.22 10.61 10.77
C SER A 92 0.01 11.75 11.76
N GLU A 93 -0.64 11.47 12.89
CA GLU A 93 -0.93 12.44 13.94
C GLU A 93 -0.77 11.78 15.30
N ASN A 94 -0.06 12.46 16.20
CA ASN A 94 0.06 12.01 17.59
C ASN A 94 0.53 10.56 17.72
N GLY A 95 1.44 10.14 16.85
CA GLY A 95 1.98 8.79 16.87
C GLY A 95 1.07 7.73 16.25
N LYS A 96 -0.04 8.15 15.65
CA LYS A 96 -0.99 7.23 15.02
C LYS A 96 -1.06 7.50 13.52
N VAL A 97 -1.38 6.47 12.75
CA VAL A 97 -1.47 6.56 11.30
C VAL A 97 -2.92 6.30 10.89
N TYR A 98 -3.40 7.12 9.96
CA TYR A 98 -4.78 7.06 9.48
C TYR A 98 -4.79 6.97 7.95
N VAL A 99 -5.73 6.19 7.42
CA VAL A 99 -5.95 6.06 5.98
C VAL A 99 -7.34 6.57 5.66
N ASP A 100 -7.44 7.41 4.62
CA ASP A 100 -8.72 7.95 4.17
C ASP A 100 -9.28 7.03 3.08
N LEU A 101 -10.42 6.43 3.35
CA LEU A 101 -11.06 5.50 2.44
C LEU A 101 -12.32 6.10 1.83
N PRO A 102 -12.59 5.82 0.55
CA PRO A 102 -13.83 6.27 -0.07
C PRO A 102 -15.05 5.57 0.54
N ASP A 103 -16.14 6.24 0.54
CA ASP A 103 -17.39 5.69 1.05
C ASP A 103 -18.01 4.65 0.11
#